data_67eab8c09fa3b1b2b6cf08f1bf114b1b
#
_entry.id   67eab8c09fa3b1b2b6cf08f1bf114b1b
#
_cell.length_a   1.000
_cell.length_b   1.000
_cell.length_c   1.000
_cell.angle_alpha   90.00
_cell.angle_beta   90.00
_cell.angle_gamma   90.00
#
_symmetry.space_group_name_H-M   'P 1'
#
loop_
_entity.id
_entity.type
_entity.pdbx_description
1 polymer ?
#
loop_
_entity_poly.entity_id
_entity_poly.type
_entity_poly.pdbx_seq_one_letter_code
_entity_poly.pdbx_strand_id
1 'polypeptide(L)'
;MFNFQIHSSIMYALNNHNNLLPSPRLTFLDGAILCLAKSFYEADRKLYMSNKELSKLFLSDPCTIQRSIDRLITAGLISKEKEYIASKQRRYITYKPEAVNNLLNLV
;
A
#
# COMPACT_ATOMS: atom_id res chain seq x y z
N MET A 1 -8.51 6.79 -17.50
CA MET A 1 -8.37 5.48 -16.88
C MET A 1 -7.06 5.40 -16.11
N PHE A 2 -7.10 4.90 -14.92
CA PHE A 2 -5.93 4.76 -14.10
C PHE A 2 -5.25 3.42 -14.35
N ASN A 3 -3.93 3.45 -14.63
CA ASN A 3 -3.14 2.24 -14.85
C ASN A 3 -2.03 2.16 -13.81
N PHE A 4 -1.82 0.97 -13.28
CA PHE A 4 -0.66 0.68 -12.46
C PHE A 4 -0.15 -0.73 -12.77
N GLN A 5 1.08 -0.98 -12.41
CA GLN A 5 1.72 -2.27 -12.66
C GLN A 5 1.96 -3.01 -11.36
N ILE A 6 1.85 -4.34 -11.43
CA ILE A 6 2.31 -5.19 -10.34
C ILE A 6 3.83 -5.33 -10.47
N HIS A 7 4.55 -4.85 -9.47
CA HIS A 7 6.00 -4.91 -9.45
C HIS A 7 6.48 -6.21 -8.81
N SER A 8 7.31 -6.96 -9.50
CA SER A 8 7.85 -8.21 -8.97
C SER A 8 8.67 -7.98 -7.69
N SER A 9 9.37 -6.85 -7.61
CA SER A 9 10.13 -6.51 -6.40
C SER A 9 9.22 -6.37 -5.18
N ILE A 10 8.02 -5.80 -5.35
CA ILE A 10 7.06 -5.68 -4.26
C ILE A 10 6.59 -7.07 -3.81
N MET A 11 6.27 -7.94 -4.76
CA MET A 11 5.86 -9.31 -4.42
C MET A 11 6.97 -10.09 -3.72
N TYR A 12 8.19 -9.88 -4.14
CA TYR A 12 9.36 -10.48 -3.50
C TYR A 12 9.51 -9.97 -2.05
N ALA A 13 9.33 -8.66 -1.84
CA ALA A 13 9.40 -8.06 -0.51
C ALA A 13 8.32 -8.63 0.41
N LEU A 14 7.10 -8.80 -0.09
CA LEU A 14 6.02 -9.41 0.69
C LEU A 14 6.33 -10.85 1.05
N ASN A 15 6.88 -11.61 0.13
CA ASN A 15 7.28 -12.98 0.39
C ASN A 15 8.35 -13.04 1.48
N ASN A 16 9.34 -12.15 1.42
CA ASN A 16 10.37 -12.06 2.46
C ASN A 16 9.75 -11.71 3.82
N HIS A 17 8.85 -10.74 3.84
CA HIS A 17 8.16 -10.37 5.07
C HIS A 17 7.43 -11.58 5.68
N ASN A 18 6.65 -12.30 4.87
CA ASN A 18 5.86 -13.42 5.33
C ASN A 18 6.73 -14.60 5.81
N ASN A 19 7.91 -14.76 5.23
CA ASN A 19 8.83 -15.85 5.60
C ASN A 19 9.65 -15.53 6.85
N LEU A 20 9.96 -14.25 7.08
CA LEU A 20 10.93 -13.85 8.11
C LEU A 20 10.28 -13.23 9.34
N LEU A 21 9.06 -12.69 9.20
CA LEU A 21 8.37 -12.02 10.29
C LEU A 21 7.06 -12.74 10.61
N PRO A 22 6.72 -12.87 11.90
CA PRO A 22 5.56 -13.67 12.29
C PRO A 22 4.21 -13.01 11.97
N SER A 23 4.18 -11.68 11.89
CA SER A 23 2.92 -10.95 11.77
C SER A 23 3.16 -9.51 11.33
N PRO A 24 2.23 -8.88 10.61
CA PRO A 24 1.06 -9.48 10.00
C PRO A 24 1.42 -10.28 8.74
N ARG A 25 0.61 -11.27 8.40
CA ARG A 25 0.79 -11.97 7.12
C ARG A 25 0.19 -11.13 6.00
N LEU A 26 1.00 -10.85 4.99
CA LEU A 26 0.60 -10.00 3.87
C LEU A 26 0.07 -10.85 2.71
N THR A 27 -1.01 -10.37 2.08
CA THR A 27 -1.70 -11.08 1.01
C THR A 27 -1.37 -10.48 -0.36
N PHE A 28 -1.84 -11.13 -1.42
CA PHE A 28 -1.71 -10.59 -2.78
C PHE A 28 -2.36 -9.20 -2.89
N LEU A 29 -3.54 -9.01 -2.29
CA LEU A 29 -4.21 -7.71 -2.28
C LEU A 29 -3.34 -6.64 -1.62
N ASP A 30 -2.70 -6.99 -0.51
CA ASP A 30 -1.78 -6.08 0.18
C ASP A 30 -0.66 -5.65 -0.78
N GLY A 31 -0.11 -6.60 -1.52
CA GLY A 31 0.92 -6.32 -2.52
C GLY A 31 0.41 -5.43 -3.65
N ALA A 32 -0.81 -5.66 -4.12
CA ALA A 32 -1.40 -4.85 -5.17
C ALA A 32 -1.58 -3.40 -4.73
N ILE A 33 -2.07 -3.19 -3.50
CA ILE A 33 -2.23 -1.84 -2.94
C ILE A 33 -0.86 -1.19 -2.77
N LEU A 34 0.12 -1.94 -2.31
CA LEU A 34 1.48 -1.42 -2.15
C LEU A 34 2.10 -1.02 -3.49
N CYS A 35 1.86 -1.80 -4.55
CA CYS A 35 2.30 -1.44 -5.90
C CYS A 35 1.66 -0.14 -6.37
N LEU A 36 0.37 0.05 -6.07
CA LEU A 36 -0.33 1.29 -6.40
C LEU A 36 0.30 2.47 -5.66
N ALA A 37 0.55 2.32 -4.37
CA ALA A 37 1.19 3.35 -3.55
C ALA A 37 2.58 3.69 -4.09
N LYS A 38 3.35 2.67 -4.48
CA LYS A 38 4.67 2.85 -5.08
C LYS A 38 4.59 3.64 -6.38
N SER A 39 3.61 3.33 -7.23
CA SER A 39 3.43 4.03 -8.50
C SER A 39 3.12 5.51 -8.30
N PHE A 40 2.27 5.84 -7.33
CA PHE A 40 1.97 7.23 -7.01
C PHE A 40 3.20 7.94 -6.45
N TYR A 41 3.95 7.26 -5.57
CA TYR A 41 5.17 7.82 -5.00
C TYR A 41 6.20 8.15 -6.09
N GLU A 42 6.42 7.24 -7.03
CA GLU A 42 7.37 7.44 -8.11
C GLU A 42 6.95 8.55 -9.08
N ALA A 43 5.64 8.80 -9.19
CA ALA A 43 5.11 9.90 -9.97
C ALA A 43 5.05 11.22 -9.21
N ASP A 44 5.58 11.27 -7.98
CA ASP A 44 5.54 12.41 -7.08
C ASP A 44 4.12 12.88 -6.82
N ARG A 45 3.21 11.92 -6.59
CA ARG A 45 1.79 12.17 -6.37
C ARG A 45 1.33 11.49 -5.09
N LYS A 46 0.37 12.12 -4.41
CA LYS A 46 -0.26 11.56 -3.22
C LYS A 46 -1.43 10.66 -3.61
N LEU A 47 -1.54 9.54 -2.94
CA LEU A 47 -2.64 8.59 -3.20
C LEU A 47 -3.83 8.94 -2.33
N TYR A 48 -4.77 9.70 -2.91
CA TYR A 48 -5.97 10.16 -2.20
C TYR A 48 -7.17 9.22 -2.30
N MET A 49 -7.06 8.14 -3.05
CA MET A 49 -8.21 7.25 -3.29
C MET A 49 -8.85 6.79 -1.98
N SER A 50 -10.17 6.88 -1.91
CA SER A 50 -10.93 6.39 -0.77
C SER A 50 -11.00 4.87 -0.79
N ASN A 51 -11.41 4.26 0.34
CA ASN A 51 -11.62 2.82 0.38
C ASN A 51 -12.66 2.38 -0.65
N LYS A 52 -13.68 3.20 -0.90
CA LYS A 52 -14.68 2.91 -1.91
C LYS A 52 -14.08 2.89 -3.32
N GLU A 53 -13.22 3.84 -3.63
CA GLU A 53 -12.53 3.89 -4.93
C GLU A 53 -11.57 2.72 -5.08
N LEU A 54 -10.81 2.41 -4.04
CA LEU A 54 -9.90 1.25 -4.04
C LEU A 54 -10.68 -0.06 -4.17
N SER A 55 -11.85 -0.16 -3.54
CA SER A 55 -12.67 -1.37 -3.63
C SER A 55 -13.15 -1.62 -5.07
N LYS A 56 -13.47 -0.55 -5.80
CA LYS A 56 -13.83 -0.66 -7.21
C LYS A 56 -12.65 -1.08 -8.07
N LEU A 57 -11.48 -0.50 -7.80
CA LEU A 57 -10.28 -0.79 -8.57
C LEU A 57 -9.83 -2.24 -8.39
N PHE A 58 -9.86 -2.75 -7.17
CA PHE A 58 -9.37 -4.09 -6.84
C PHE A 58 -10.47 -5.15 -6.73
N LEU A 59 -11.72 -4.79 -7.03
CA LEU A 59 -12.86 -5.72 -7.00
C LEU A 59 -13.00 -6.40 -5.63
N SER A 60 -12.81 -5.62 -4.58
CA SER A 60 -12.92 -6.06 -3.19
C SER A 60 -13.83 -5.10 -2.43
N ASP A 61 -14.44 -5.55 -1.34
CA ASP A 61 -15.30 -4.66 -0.57
C ASP A 61 -14.46 -3.66 0.26
N PRO A 62 -15.06 -2.53 0.67
CA PRO A 62 -14.31 -1.51 1.41
C PRO A 62 -13.74 -1.99 2.76
N CYS A 63 -14.39 -2.93 3.42
CA CYS A 63 -13.87 -3.49 4.67
C CYS A 63 -12.61 -4.30 4.44
N THR A 64 -12.56 -5.07 3.37
CA THR A 64 -11.37 -5.83 2.97
C THR A 64 -10.24 -4.88 2.63
N ILE A 65 -10.53 -3.79 1.92
CA ILE A 65 -9.54 -2.75 1.61
C ILE A 65 -9.00 -2.14 2.91
N GLN A 66 -9.86 -1.81 3.86
CA GLN A 66 -9.42 -1.22 5.13
C GLN A 66 -8.50 -2.16 5.89
N ARG A 67 -8.83 -3.45 5.93
CA ARG A 67 -7.98 -4.44 6.60
C ARG A 67 -6.62 -4.57 5.92
N SER A 68 -6.60 -4.50 4.60
CA SER A 68 -5.36 -4.55 3.82
C SER A 68 -4.47 -3.35 4.13
N ILE A 69 -5.05 -2.14 4.14
CA ILE A 69 -4.34 -0.92 4.49
C ILE A 69 -3.77 -1.02 5.91
N ASP A 70 -4.58 -1.50 6.86
CA ASP A 70 -4.15 -1.65 8.26
C ASP A 70 -2.97 -2.61 8.38
N ARG A 71 -2.99 -3.74 7.65
CA ARG A 71 -1.86 -4.67 7.66
C ARG A 71 -0.59 -4.03 7.11
N LEU A 72 -0.71 -3.28 6.03
CA LEU A 72 0.45 -2.60 5.42
C LEU A 72 1.01 -1.52 6.36
N ILE A 73 0.15 -0.80 7.07
CA ILE A 73 0.58 0.18 8.07
C ILE A 73 1.28 -0.52 9.22
N THR A 74 0.72 -1.61 9.73
CA THR A 74 1.32 -2.38 10.81
C THR A 74 2.68 -2.94 10.41
N ALA A 75 2.83 -3.35 9.16
CA ALA A 75 4.11 -3.82 8.63
C ALA A 75 5.11 -2.68 8.37
N GLY A 76 4.67 -1.42 8.46
CA GLY A 76 5.53 -0.26 8.25
C GLY A 76 5.83 0.06 6.80
N LEU A 77 5.06 -0.49 5.86
CA LEU A 77 5.32 -0.34 4.42
C LEU A 77 4.61 0.86 3.81
N ILE A 78 3.56 1.34 4.45
CA ILE A 78 2.88 2.59 4.08
C ILE A 78 2.54 3.36 5.36
N SER A 79 2.22 4.65 5.18
CA SER A 79 1.63 5.46 6.26
C SER A 79 0.35 6.10 5.75
N LYS A 80 -0.52 6.43 6.68
CA LYS A 80 -1.77 7.12 6.39
C LYS A 80 -1.66 8.52 6.96
N GLU A 81 -1.78 9.52 6.08
CA GLU A 81 -1.65 10.92 6.42
C GLU A 81 -2.97 11.63 6.15
N LYS A 82 -3.14 12.79 6.77
CA LYS A 82 -4.33 13.63 6.55
C LYS A 82 -3.87 15.03 6.24
N GLU A 83 -4.60 15.70 5.34
CA GLU A 83 -4.39 17.11 5.07
C GLU A 83 -5.71 17.79 4.80
N TYR A 84 -5.72 19.12 4.92
CA TYR A 84 -6.90 19.92 4.64
C TYR A 84 -6.75 20.59 3.28
N ILE A 85 -7.72 20.34 2.40
CA ILE A 85 -7.80 20.94 1.08
C ILE A 85 -9.17 21.61 0.99
N ALA A 86 -9.18 22.94 0.78
CA ALA A 86 -10.42 23.70 0.70
C ALA A 86 -11.33 23.45 1.90
N SER A 87 -10.78 23.44 3.11
CA SER A 87 -11.47 23.23 4.38
C SER A 87 -12.01 21.81 4.57
N LYS A 88 -11.66 20.88 3.69
CA LYS A 88 -12.02 19.47 3.82
C LYS A 88 -10.80 18.63 4.17
N GLN A 89 -11.00 17.73 5.12
CA GLN A 89 -9.94 16.80 5.49
C GLN A 89 -9.91 15.64 4.48
N ARG A 90 -8.74 15.37 3.95
CA ARG A 90 -8.53 14.27 3.02
C ARG A 90 -7.40 13.39 3.52
N ARG A 91 -7.62 12.08 3.45
CA ARG A 91 -6.61 11.07 3.72
C ARG A 91 -5.78 10.85 2.46
N TYR A 92 -4.47 10.64 2.64
CA TYR A 92 -3.66 10.10 1.57
C TYR A 92 -2.72 9.03 2.13
N ILE A 93 -2.29 8.14 1.26
CA ILE A 93 -1.41 7.01 1.60
C ILE A 93 -0.03 7.31 1.04
N THR A 94 0.99 7.12 1.87
CA THR A 94 2.39 7.34 1.49
C THR A 94 3.14 6.02 1.49
N TYR A 95 3.81 5.72 0.38
CA TYR A 95 4.69 4.58 0.25
C TYR A 95 5.97 4.80 1.06
N LYS A 96 6.48 3.75 1.69
CA LYS A 96 7.68 3.80 2.51
C LYS A 96 8.83 3.05 1.80
N PRO A 97 9.61 3.72 0.94
CA PRO A 97 10.63 3.04 0.14
C PRO A 97 11.71 2.37 0.96
N GLU A 98 12.12 2.98 2.07
CA GLU A 98 13.19 2.41 2.92
C GLU A 98 12.76 1.09 3.54
N ALA A 99 11.52 1.01 4.02
CA ALA A 99 10.99 -0.21 4.63
C ALA A 99 10.92 -1.35 3.61
N VAL A 100 10.48 -1.05 2.40
CA VAL A 100 10.41 -2.05 1.33
C VAL A 100 11.82 -2.49 0.91
N ASN A 101 12.76 -1.54 0.78
CA ASN A 101 14.14 -1.86 0.43
C ASN A 101 14.80 -2.74 1.51
N ASN A 102 14.49 -2.47 2.77
CA ASN A 102 15.00 -3.32 3.86
C ASN A 102 14.51 -4.76 3.72
N LEU A 103 13.25 -4.95 3.33
CA LEU A 103 12.72 -6.30 3.09
C LEU A 103 13.41 -6.98 1.90
N LEU A 104 13.74 -6.23 0.86
CA LEU A 104 14.45 -6.78 -0.30
C LEU A 104 15.87 -7.20 0.05
N ASN A 105 16.47 -6.59 1.06
CA ASN A 105 17.84 -6.88 1.48
C ASN A 105 17.93 -7.91 2.61
N LEU A 106 16.79 -8.41 3.08
CA LEU A 106 16.74 -9.48 4.09
C LEU A 106 16.93 -10.82 3.41
N VAL A 107 18.17 -11.24 3.27
CA VAL A 107 18.48 -12.54 2.66
C VAL A 107 19.41 -13.32 3.57
#